data_002d36f6e5180b6f03a3342609b49e73
#
_entry.id   002d36f6e5180b6f03a3342609b49e73
#
_cell.length_a   1.000
_cell.length_b   1.000
_cell.length_c   1.000
_cell.angle_alpha   90.00
_cell.angle_beta   90.00
_cell.angle_gamma   90.00
#
_symmetry.space_group_name_H-M   'P 1'
#
loop_
_entity.id
_entity.type
_entity.pdbx_description
1 polymer ?
#
loop_
_entity_poly.entity_id
_entity_poly.type
_entity_poly.pdbx_seq_one_letter_code
_entity_poly.pdbx_strand_id
1 'polypeptide(L)'
;MSAHRTGLLLALCVGVNLALGPNADAAPDTNPIGKVLTITGTIRIDHSAAITVEANLPTNSVGEAKVGDLVYRGDIIQTGPDGNLGVGFVDGSSFSVSNNARMELNEFVYDPRGHSNSSLMSLTKGTFTFIAGEVAHTGSMKVDTPVGTMGIRGTAPRVEILNDGSVKFSTLIEQR
;
A
#
# COMPACT_ATOMS: atom_id res chain seq x y z
N MET A 1 -67.69 35.43 -42.60
CA MET A 1 -67.58 34.12 -43.24
C MET A 1 -66.10 33.83 -43.36
N SER A 2 -65.72 32.64 -43.05
CA SER A 2 -64.39 32.00 -43.14
C SER A 2 -63.51 32.18 -41.93
N ALA A 3 -63.48 31.18 -41.10
CA ALA A 3 -62.57 31.01 -39.94
C ALA A 3 -61.29 30.32 -40.37
N HIS A 4 -60.15 30.90 -40.05
CA HIS A 4 -58.85 30.26 -40.15
C HIS A 4 -58.43 29.75 -38.74
N ARG A 5 -58.41 28.43 -38.57
CA ARG A 5 -57.86 27.77 -37.41
C ARG A 5 -56.35 27.57 -37.59
N THR A 6 -55.58 28.32 -36.86
CA THR A 6 -54.12 28.16 -36.79
C THR A 6 -53.81 27.10 -35.72
N GLY A 7 -53.31 25.96 -36.14
CA GLY A 7 -52.85 24.91 -35.25
C GLY A 7 -51.50 25.22 -34.67
N LEU A 8 -51.39 25.25 -33.34
CA LEU A 8 -50.16 25.40 -32.58
C LEU A 8 -49.55 24.02 -32.31
N LEU A 9 -48.45 23.71 -33.01
CA LEU A 9 -47.64 22.52 -32.78
C LEU A 9 -46.77 22.74 -31.53
N LEU A 10 -47.09 22.07 -30.45
CA LEU A 10 -46.28 22.05 -29.22
C LEU A 10 -45.18 20.98 -29.39
N ALA A 11 -43.94 21.42 -29.62
CA ALA A 11 -42.79 20.53 -29.65
C ALA A 11 -42.37 20.19 -28.20
N LEU A 12 -42.59 18.93 -27.81
CA LEU A 12 -42.19 18.39 -26.52
C LEU A 12 -40.68 18.02 -26.57
N CYS A 13 -39.79 18.91 -26.12
CA CYS A 13 -38.40 18.60 -25.92
C CYS A 13 -38.25 17.75 -24.66
N VAL A 14 -38.11 16.43 -24.84
CA VAL A 14 -37.68 15.52 -23.76
C VAL A 14 -36.19 15.71 -23.53
N GLY A 15 -35.85 16.50 -22.52
CA GLY A 15 -34.46 16.65 -22.03
C GLY A 15 -34.04 15.39 -21.28
N VAL A 16 -33.17 14.59 -21.88
CA VAL A 16 -32.48 13.49 -21.17
C VAL A 16 -31.44 14.13 -20.28
N ASN A 17 -31.79 14.28 -19.00
CA ASN A 17 -30.80 14.60 -17.97
C ASN A 17 -29.96 13.34 -17.68
N LEU A 18 -28.78 13.27 -18.29
CA LEU A 18 -27.76 12.31 -17.93
C LEU A 18 -27.16 12.79 -16.60
N ALA A 19 -27.71 12.35 -15.47
CA ALA A 19 -27.11 12.57 -14.18
C ALA A 19 -25.81 11.77 -14.12
N LEU A 20 -24.67 12.45 -14.33
CA LEU A 20 -23.38 11.94 -13.86
C LEU A 20 -23.51 11.88 -12.33
N GLY A 21 -23.70 10.66 -11.82
CA GLY A 21 -23.56 10.39 -10.40
C GLY A 21 -22.16 10.81 -9.94
N PRO A 22 -22.00 11.35 -8.72
CA PRO A 22 -20.68 11.61 -8.18
C PRO A 22 -19.91 10.29 -8.19
N ASN A 23 -18.72 10.30 -8.81
CA ASN A 23 -17.75 9.24 -8.59
C ASN A 23 -17.54 9.19 -7.08
N ALA A 24 -17.96 8.11 -6.46
CA ALA A 24 -17.60 7.84 -5.08
C ALA A 24 -16.09 7.56 -5.11
N ASP A 25 -15.28 8.59 -4.92
CA ASP A 25 -13.91 8.42 -4.48
C ASP A 25 -14.00 7.59 -3.20
N ALA A 26 -13.49 6.36 -3.27
CA ALA A 26 -13.42 5.52 -2.09
C ALA A 26 -12.63 6.31 -1.04
N ALA A 27 -13.24 6.57 0.10
CA ALA A 27 -12.55 7.22 1.21
C ALA A 27 -11.23 6.50 1.45
N PRO A 28 -10.13 7.24 1.69
CA PRO A 28 -8.85 6.63 1.97
C PRO A 28 -8.99 5.65 3.15
N ASP A 29 -8.45 4.46 3.00
CA ASP A 29 -8.45 3.46 4.08
C ASP A 29 -7.47 3.92 5.16
N THR A 30 -8.02 4.47 6.24
CA THR A 30 -7.27 5.01 7.38
C THR A 30 -6.92 3.97 8.42
N ASN A 31 -7.29 2.71 8.21
CA ASN A 31 -6.93 1.64 9.13
C ASN A 31 -5.44 1.33 9.06
N PRO A 32 -4.76 1.23 10.22
CA PRO A 32 -3.36 0.82 10.23
C PRO A 32 -3.24 -0.63 9.73
N ILE A 33 -2.28 -0.86 8.86
CA ILE A 33 -1.99 -2.21 8.31
C ILE A 33 -0.93 -2.95 9.12
N GLY A 34 -0.24 -2.25 10.01
CA GLY A 34 0.81 -2.82 10.85
C GLY A 34 1.39 -1.83 11.83
N LYS A 35 2.48 -2.24 12.47
CA LYS A 35 3.22 -1.40 13.42
C LYS A 35 4.71 -1.71 13.39
N VAL A 36 5.49 -0.72 13.80
CA VAL A 36 6.93 -0.84 14.00
C VAL A 36 7.21 -1.68 15.25
N LEU A 37 7.98 -2.74 15.08
CA LEU A 37 8.35 -3.67 16.16
C LEU A 37 9.72 -3.39 16.73
N THR A 38 10.70 -3.08 15.85
CA THR A 38 12.10 -2.82 16.24
C THR A 38 12.68 -1.71 15.38
N ILE A 39 13.53 -0.91 15.99
CA ILE A 39 14.30 0.16 15.31
C ILE A 39 15.73 0.17 15.83
N THR A 40 16.66 0.36 14.91
CA THR A 40 18.06 0.75 15.21
C THR A 40 18.47 1.81 14.19
N GLY A 41 19.16 2.84 14.63
CA GLY A 41 19.61 3.94 13.78
C GLY A 41 18.50 4.83 13.23
N THR A 42 18.78 5.51 12.13
CA THR A 42 17.88 6.51 11.55
C THR A 42 16.85 5.88 10.63
N ILE A 43 15.56 6.03 10.96
CA ILE A 43 14.42 5.54 10.17
C ILE A 43 13.43 6.69 9.96
N ARG A 44 12.91 6.79 8.74
CA ARG A 44 11.82 7.69 8.38
C ARG A 44 10.64 6.92 7.84
N ILE A 45 9.44 7.32 8.24
CA ILE A 45 8.18 6.87 7.67
C ILE A 45 7.44 8.12 7.18
N ASP A 46 7.24 8.17 5.87
CA ASP A 46 6.48 9.24 5.23
C ASP A 46 5.05 8.73 5.01
N HIS A 47 4.09 9.26 5.76
CA HIS A 47 2.68 8.92 5.61
C HIS A 47 2.06 9.60 4.39
N SER A 48 1.12 8.94 3.72
CA SER A 48 0.37 9.56 2.63
C SER A 48 -0.44 10.76 3.13
N ALA A 49 -0.58 11.81 2.30
CA ALA A 49 -1.29 13.04 2.69
C ALA A 49 -2.73 12.81 3.15
N ALA A 50 -3.43 11.83 2.56
CA ALA A 50 -4.81 11.49 2.93
C ALA A 50 -4.88 10.93 4.36
N ILE A 51 -3.98 10.03 4.72
CA ILE A 51 -3.90 9.45 6.07
C ILE A 51 -3.50 10.52 7.09
N THR A 52 -2.58 11.39 6.73
CA THR A 52 -2.16 12.51 7.59
C THR A 52 -3.31 13.40 8.00
N VAL A 53 -4.26 13.71 7.09
CA VAL A 53 -5.43 14.55 7.39
C VAL A 53 -6.41 13.83 8.30
N GLU A 54 -6.74 12.58 8.04
CA GLU A 54 -7.74 11.83 8.81
C GLU A 54 -7.23 11.35 10.17
N ALA A 55 -6.00 10.93 10.26
CA ALA A 55 -5.38 10.51 11.51
C ALA A 55 -4.97 11.69 12.42
N ASN A 56 -5.24 12.94 12.00
CA ASN A 56 -4.84 14.15 12.72
C ASN A 56 -3.31 14.21 12.97
N LEU A 57 -2.54 13.55 12.10
CA LEU A 57 -1.09 13.59 12.11
C LEU A 57 -0.60 14.95 11.56
N PRO A 58 0.53 15.48 12.04
CA PRO A 58 1.08 16.73 11.50
C PRO A 58 1.35 16.59 9.99
N THR A 59 0.86 17.51 9.20
CA THR A 59 0.85 17.53 7.71
C THR A 59 2.24 17.40 7.05
N ASN A 60 3.32 17.35 7.82
CA ASN A 60 4.70 17.16 7.39
C ASN A 60 5.47 16.30 8.43
N SER A 61 4.87 15.27 8.96
CA SER A 61 5.59 14.37 9.86
C SER A 61 6.50 13.41 9.10
N VAL A 62 7.48 13.98 8.40
CA VAL A 62 8.75 13.31 8.14
C VAL A 62 9.46 13.27 9.49
N GLY A 63 9.00 12.40 10.38
CA GLY A 63 9.57 12.20 11.70
C GLY A 63 10.47 10.98 11.74
N GLU A 64 11.43 11.00 12.65
CA GLU A 64 12.10 9.75 13.03
C GLU A 64 11.05 8.78 13.57
N ALA A 65 10.97 7.60 12.98
CA ALA A 65 10.08 6.56 13.41
C ALA A 65 10.46 6.02 14.79
N LYS A 66 9.47 5.56 15.55
CA LYS A 66 9.64 4.96 16.88
C LYS A 66 9.01 3.57 16.93
N VAL A 67 9.48 2.76 17.84
CA VAL A 67 8.84 1.47 18.15
C VAL A 67 7.42 1.73 18.60
N GLY A 68 6.47 1.02 18.00
CA GLY A 68 5.05 1.16 18.23
C GLY A 68 4.32 2.08 17.24
N ASP A 69 5.04 2.86 16.43
CA ASP A 69 4.41 3.69 15.40
C ASP A 69 3.61 2.82 14.44
N LEU A 70 2.45 3.32 14.05
CA LEU A 70 1.55 2.63 13.13
C LEU A 70 2.01 2.87 11.68
N VAL A 71 1.82 1.87 10.84
CA VAL A 71 2.07 1.96 9.40
C VAL A 71 0.77 1.75 8.64
N TYR A 72 0.65 2.48 7.53
CA TYR A 72 -0.56 2.56 6.73
C TYR A 72 -0.28 2.22 5.27
N ARG A 73 -1.33 1.93 4.53
CA ARG A 73 -1.23 1.81 3.08
C ARG A 73 -0.80 3.14 2.46
N GLY A 74 0.12 3.10 1.54
CA GLY A 74 0.71 4.27 0.89
C GLY A 74 1.92 4.86 1.63
N ASP A 75 2.28 4.33 2.80
CA ASP A 75 3.47 4.79 3.51
C ASP A 75 4.75 4.43 2.78
N ILE A 76 5.71 5.34 2.88
CA ILE A 76 7.06 5.14 2.36
C ILE A 76 8.02 5.05 3.55
N ILE A 77 8.72 3.93 3.64
CA ILE A 77 9.72 3.64 4.67
C ILE A 77 11.10 3.83 4.09
N GLN A 78 11.94 4.58 4.78
CA GLN A 78 13.34 4.80 4.42
C GLN A 78 14.25 4.58 5.63
N THR A 79 15.32 3.80 5.42
CA THR A 79 16.36 3.57 6.44
C THR A 79 17.65 4.29 6.07
N GLY A 80 18.28 4.89 7.07
CA GLY A 80 19.60 5.50 6.94
C GLY A 80 20.75 4.47 6.86
N PRO A 81 22.00 4.95 6.79
CA PRO A 81 23.18 4.06 6.69
C PRO A 81 23.35 3.13 7.90
N ASP A 82 22.85 3.53 9.05
CA ASP A 82 22.86 2.81 10.32
C ASP A 82 21.50 2.18 10.66
N GLY A 83 20.50 2.38 9.78
CA GLY A 83 19.09 2.06 10.04
C GLY A 83 18.77 0.59 9.82
N ASN A 84 18.09 -0.02 10.79
CA ASN A 84 17.40 -1.30 10.65
C ASN A 84 16.01 -1.21 11.27
N LEU A 85 15.03 -1.75 10.58
CA LEU A 85 13.62 -1.67 10.96
C LEU A 85 12.97 -3.05 10.89
N GLY A 86 12.20 -3.39 11.92
CA GLY A 86 11.26 -4.50 11.89
C GLY A 86 9.81 -3.99 11.93
N VAL A 87 8.99 -4.43 11.00
CA VAL A 87 7.56 -4.10 10.91
C VAL A 87 6.74 -5.38 10.99
N GLY A 88 5.70 -5.39 11.82
CA GLY A 88 4.71 -6.46 11.86
C GLY A 88 3.38 -5.98 11.32
N PHE A 89 2.75 -6.80 10.48
CA PHE A 89 1.46 -6.50 9.85
C PHE A 89 0.31 -7.25 10.54
N VAL A 90 -0.90 -6.76 10.31
CA VAL A 90 -2.12 -7.31 10.95
C VAL A 90 -2.47 -8.73 10.49
N ASP A 91 -1.92 -9.20 9.37
CA ASP A 91 -2.06 -10.57 8.86
C ASP A 91 -1.02 -11.55 9.45
N GLY A 92 -0.18 -11.10 10.39
CA GLY A 92 0.90 -11.88 10.97
C GLY A 92 2.17 -11.94 10.13
N SER A 93 2.22 -11.31 8.96
CA SER A 93 3.47 -11.15 8.22
C SER A 93 4.41 -10.19 8.95
N SER A 94 5.70 -10.34 8.72
CA SER A 94 6.70 -9.41 9.21
C SER A 94 7.79 -9.14 8.19
N PHE A 95 8.32 -7.92 8.25
CA PHE A 95 9.37 -7.42 7.37
C PHE A 95 10.54 -6.91 8.18
N SER A 96 11.72 -7.33 7.81
CA SER A 96 12.97 -6.74 8.28
C SER A 96 13.61 -5.97 7.14
N VAL A 97 13.84 -4.69 7.37
CA VAL A 97 14.39 -3.73 6.41
C VAL A 97 15.77 -3.32 6.91
N SER A 98 16.81 -3.62 6.13
CA SER A 98 18.20 -3.25 6.48
C SER A 98 18.52 -1.80 6.10
N ASN A 99 19.74 -1.40 6.34
CA ASN A 99 20.24 -0.05 6.07
C ASN A 99 20.17 0.36 4.59
N ASN A 100 20.12 1.68 4.36
CA ASN A 100 20.05 2.31 3.02
C ASN A 100 18.92 1.76 2.13
N ALA A 101 17.80 1.37 2.73
CA ALA A 101 16.68 0.79 2.04
C ALA A 101 15.55 1.80 1.83
N ARG A 102 14.73 1.54 0.82
CA ARG A 102 13.48 2.24 0.55
C ARG A 102 12.40 1.26 0.13
N MET A 103 11.28 1.31 0.83
CA MET A 103 10.10 0.47 0.61
C MET A 103 8.84 1.34 0.62
N GLU A 104 7.89 1.02 -0.26
CA GLU A 104 6.56 1.62 -0.32
C GLU A 104 5.49 0.55 -0.11
N LEU A 105 4.51 0.83 0.73
CA LEU A 105 3.40 -0.06 1.08
C LEU A 105 2.20 0.25 0.19
N ASN A 106 2.23 -0.18 -1.09
CA ASN A 106 1.27 0.25 -2.11
C ASN A 106 -0.14 -0.29 -1.88
N GLU A 107 -0.25 -1.58 -1.53
CA GLU A 107 -1.53 -2.26 -1.35
C GLU A 107 -1.47 -3.21 -0.16
N PHE A 108 -2.53 -3.20 0.63
CA PHE A 108 -2.73 -4.19 1.68
C PHE A 108 -4.23 -4.34 1.92
N VAL A 109 -4.75 -5.52 1.60
CA VAL A 109 -6.15 -5.92 1.81
C VAL A 109 -6.13 -7.22 2.59
N TYR A 110 -6.67 -7.19 3.79
CA TYR A 110 -6.72 -8.37 4.66
C TYR A 110 -8.08 -8.49 5.33
N ASP A 111 -8.76 -9.59 5.05
CA ASP A 111 -9.95 -10.08 5.76
C ASP A 111 -9.64 -11.47 6.32
N PRO A 112 -9.63 -11.65 7.65
CA PRO A 112 -9.36 -12.96 8.27
C PRO A 112 -10.32 -14.07 7.85
N ARG A 113 -11.50 -13.71 7.34
CA ARG A 113 -12.52 -14.67 6.86
C ARG A 113 -12.61 -14.72 5.33
N GLY A 114 -11.84 -13.88 4.66
CA GLY A 114 -11.83 -13.76 3.20
C GLY A 114 -10.78 -14.64 2.53
N HIS A 115 -10.95 -14.85 1.22
CA HIS A 115 -10.00 -15.56 0.36
C HIS A 115 -9.47 -14.68 -0.79
N SER A 116 -9.75 -13.38 -0.74
CA SER A 116 -9.30 -12.41 -1.76
C SER A 116 -8.34 -11.39 -1.15
N ASN A 117 -7.48 -11.86 -0.24
CA ASN A 117 -6.47 -11.04 0.41
C ASN A 117 -5.35 -10.68 -0.59
N SER A 118 -4.81 -9.47 -0.48
CA SER A 118 -3.73 -9.02 -1.35
C SER A 118 -2.79 -8.07 -0.65
N SER A 119 -1.53 -8.13 -1.01
CA SER A 119 -0.55 -7.11 -0.65
C SER A 119 0.45 -6.87 -1.79
N LEU A 120 0.83 -5.61 -1.97
CA LEU A 120 1.84 -5.18 -2.91
C LEU A 120 2.77 -4.19 -2.23
N MET A 121 4.06 -4.47 -2.28
CA MET A 121 5.11 -3.62 -1.76
C MET A 121 6.15 -3.37 -2.82
N SER A 122 6.57 -2.12 -3.00
CA SER A 122 7.61 -1.75 -3.94
C SER A 122 8.93 -1.52 -3.21
N LEU A 123 9.96 -2.25 -3.62
CA LEU A 123 11.30 -2.18 -3.08
C LEU A 123 12.20 -1.50 -4.10
N THR A 124 12.83 -0.39 -3.72
CA THR A 124 13.66 0.38 -4.65
C THR A 124 15.15 0.12 -4.45
N LYS A 125 15.58 -0.03 -3.22
CA LYS A 125 16.98 -0.32 -2.85
C LYS A 125 17.07 -0.91 -1.45
N GLY A 126 18.15 -1.62 -1.15
CA GLY A 126 18.45 -2.17 0.18
C GLY A 126 18.20 -3.66 0.28
N THR A 127 18.23 -4.17 1.50
CA THR A 127 18.02 -5.58 1.80
C THR A 127 16.75 -5.74 2.64
N PHE A 128 15.92 -6.69 2.23
CA PHE A 128 14.65 -6.98 2.83
C PHE A 128 14.53 -8.47 3.14
N THR A 129 14.00 -8.80 4.30
CA THR A 129 13.66 -10.18 4.67
C THR A 129 12.19 -10.21 5.05
N PHE A 130 11.45 -11.16 4.51
CA PHE A 130 10.02 -11.30 4.71
C PHE A 130 9.74 -12.60 5.46
N ILE A 131 8.77 -12.56 6.37
CA ILE A 131 8.12 -13.74 6.90
C ILE A 131 6.66 -13.63 6.47
N ALA A 132 6.23 -14.58 5.64
CA ALA A 132 4.89 -14.56 5.07
C ALA A 132 3.83 -14.85 6.14
N GLY A 133 2.77 -14.03 6.16
CA GLY A 133 1.59 -14.19 6.99
C GLY A 133 0.40 -14.73 6.21
N GLU A 134 -0.81 -14.49 6.72
CA GLU A 134 -2.06 -15.05 6.17
C GLU A 134 -2.37 -14.58 4.74
N VAL A 135 -1.98 -13.36 4.36
CA VAL A 135 -2.19 -12.85 2.98
C VAL A 135 -1.49 -13.74 1.95
N ALA A 136 -0.29 -14.25 2.26
CA ALA A 136 0.44 -15.14 1.36
C ALA A 136 -0.21 -16.52 1.20
N HIS A 137 -1.01 -16.95 2.17
CA HIS A 137 -1.71 -18.24 2.17
C HIS A 137 -3.13 -18.15 1.61
N THR A 138 -3.83 -17.05 1.86
CA THR A 138 -5.25 -16.86 1.51
C THR A 138 -5.49 -15.98 0.30
N GLY A 139 -4.41 -15.45 -0.30
CA GLY A 139 -4.51 -14.51 -1.40
C GLY A 139 -3.22 -14.36 -2.21
N SER A 140 -2.85 -13.14 -2.49
CA SER A 140 -1.70 -12.77 -3.34
C SER A 140 -0.80 -11.78 -2.61
N MET A 141 0.37 -12.23 -2.19
CA MET A 141 1.44 -11.36 -1.69
C MET A 141 2.46 -11.12 -2.79
N LYS A 142 2.69 -9.87 -3.17
CA LYS A 142 3.59 -9.47 -4.25
C LYS A 142 4.61 -8.44 -3.77
N VAL A 143 5.78 -8.52 -4.38
CA VAL A 143 6.86 -7.56 -4.17
C VAL A 143 7.36 -7.10 -5.53
N ASP A 144 7.28 -5.80 -5.79
CA ASP A 144 7.85 -5.15 -6.96
C ASP A 144 9.29 -4.75 -6.68
N THR A 145 10.14 -5.00 -7.66
CA THR A 145 11.55 -4.61 -7.65
C THR A 145 11.90 -3.94 -8.98
N PRO A 146 13.04 -3.25 -9.10
CA PRO A 146 13.47 -2.63 -10.37
C PRO A 146 13.54 -3.57 -11.58
N VAL A 147 13.64 -4.88 -11.34
CA VAL A 147 13.77 -5.89 -12.42
C VAL A 147 12.49 -6.71 -12.65
N GLY A 148 11.47 -6.55 -11.80
CA GLY A 148 10.18 -7.25 -11.97
C GLY A 148 9.46 -7.55 -10.66
N THR A 149 8.27 -8.11 -10.79
CA THR A 149 7.39 -8.46 -9.68
C THR A 149 7.58 -9.92 -9.27
N MET A 150 7.72 -10.15 -7.97
CA MET A 150 7.82 -11.48 -7.37
C MET A 150 6.56 -11.76 -6.53
N GLY A 151 5.99 -12.96 -6.71
CA GLY A 151 4.97 -13.49 -5.81
C GLY A 151 5.62 -14.24 -4.63
N ILE A 152 5.12 -14.00 -3.41
CA ILE A 152 5.57 -14.70 -2.19
C ILE A 152 4.46 -15.65 -1.75
N ARG A 153 4.84 -16.92 -1.52
CA ARG A 153 3.91 -17.93 -1.06
C ARG A 153 4.59 -18.87 -0.07
N GLY A 154 4.33 -18.66 1.21
CA GLY A 154 4.68 -19.62 2.27
C GLY A 154 6.18 -19.79 2.55
N THR A 155 7.03 -18.82 2.27
CA THR A 155 8.48 -18.87 2.52
C THR A 155 8.96 -17.60 3.21
N ALA A 156 10.20 -17.63 3.70
CA ALA A 156 10.92 -16.47 4.21
C ALA A 156 11.97 -16.01 3.16
N PRO A 157 11.59 -15.30 2.09
CA PRO A 157 12.54 -14.83 1.10
C PRO A 157 13.34 -13.64 1.64
N ARG A 158 14.58 -13.56 1.20
CA ARG A 158 15.43 -12.38 1.33
C ARG A 158 15.64 -11.78 -0.06
N VAL A 159 15.38 -10.50 -0.20
CA VAL A 159 15.59 -9.72 -1.41
C VAL A 159 16.67 -8.69 -1.15
N GLU A 160 17.68 -8.64 -1.99
CA GLU A 160 18.75 -7.65 -1.93
C GLU A 160 18.81 -6.89 -3.26
N ILE A 161 18.60 -5.57 -3.19
CA ILE A 161 18.67 -4.67 -4.35
C ILE A 161 19.96 -3.88 -4.24
N LEU A 162 20.87 -4.12 -5.18
CA LEU A 162 22.19 -3.51 -5.22
C LEU A 162 22.15 -2.12 -5.86
N ASN A 163 23.21 -1.34 -5.67
CA ASN A 163 23.28 0.02 -6.18
C ASN A 163 23.30 0.11 -7.72
N ASP A 164 23.67 -0.98 -8.40
CA ASP A 164 23.63 -1.10 -9.87
C ASP A 164 22.25 -1.50 -10.40
N GLY A 165 21.23 -1.62 -9.52
CA GLY A 165 19.88 -2.04 -9.83
C GLY A 165 19.70 -3.55 -9.97
N SER A 166 20.75 -4.35 -9.82
CA SER A 166 20.61 -5.81 -9.81
C SER A 166 19.90 -6.29 -8.55
N VAL A 167 19.16 -7.39 -8.67
CA VAL A 167 18.36 -7.95 -7.59
C VAL A 167 18.77 -9.38 -7.33
N LYS A 168 19.07 -9.70 -6.08
CA LYS A 168 19.34 -11.06 -5.62
C LYS A 168 18.19 -11.56 -4.77
N PHE A 169 17.76 -12.78 -5.05
CA PHE A 169 16.75 -13.48 -4.25
C PHE A 169 17.39 -14.69 -3.57
N SER A 170 17.07 -14.89 -2.32
CA SER A 170 17.44 -16.08 -1.56
C SER A 170 16.31 -16.48 -0.64
N THR A 171 16.23 -17.76 -0.31
CA THR A 171 15.26 -18.28 0.66
C THR A 171 16.01 -18.63 1.93
N LEU A 172 15.50 -18.22 3.07
CA LEU A 172 16.03 -18.68 4.35
C LEU A 172 15.53 -20.11 4.56
N ILE A 173 16.44 -21.06 4.52
CA ILE A 173 16.14 -22.46 4.81
C ILE A 173 16.39 -22.66 6.30
N GLU A 174 15.33 -22.97 7.03
CA GLU A 174 15.46 -23.40 8.41
C GLU A 174 16.05 -24.83 8.41
N GLN A 175 17.27 -24.97 8.88
CA GLN A 175 17.85 -26.30 9.13
C GLN A 175 17.20 -26.86 10.38
N ARG A 176 16.44 -27.94 10.21
CA ARG A 176 15.91 -28.76 11.30
C ARG A 176 16.97 -29.68 11.83
#